data_250eb998c78c2ffe07d0e60d536addf9
#
_entry.id   250eb998c78c2ffe07d0e60d536addf9
#
_cell.length_a   1.000
_cell.length_b   1.000
_cell.length_c   1.000
_cell.angle_alpha   90.00
_cell.angle_beta   90.00
_cell.angle_gamma   90.00
#
_symmetry.space_group_name_H-M   'P 1'
#
loop_
_entity.id
_entity.type
_entity.pdbx_description
1 polymer ?
#
loop_
_entity_poly.entity_id
_entity_poly.type
_entity_poly.pdbx_seq_one_letter_code
_entity_poly.pdbx_strand_id
1 'polypeptide(L)'
;MKFPNSFFTALGVLGFATVALPQTGAPSKPQMAEQVFKNVQVLKGIPVDDFLGTMGLMSAGIGFDCSECHDLAGTAKVDWAADNNPKKVIARRMVTMVENINKSNFGNAKMVSCWTCHRGRDIPENAETLDKVYGPGPDSTDDVIRQSPDQPPPAQILDKYIQAVGGAQKLATLTSWIGKGVSVGFGGLGGGGRVTIYSKSPAMHTQLIEFPQSEGRGTSVRSFDGTNGWIRTPLTVLDEYALSGGELEGARLDARLAFPGQIKNDLTNWRTGNPTTISDLPGPDSQTGGKDSGGIGKDREVNVVQGSGPKGLVATLYFDKESGLLLRLVRWSATPIGKVPVQVDYADYKDVGGIKFPHKLLFAWLDGRDSIQLNEIQLNVPIDPVKFSSPDKVTGK
;
A
#
# COMPACT_ATOMS: atom_id res chain seq x y z
N MET A 1 -27.08 -83.30 14.53
CA MET A 1 -26.73 -82.31 15.58
C MET A 1 -25.64 -81.43 15.07
N LYS A 2 -25.96 -80.25 14.54
CA LYS A 2 -24.97 -79.25 14.15
C LYS A 2 -25.59 -77.88 14.43
N PHE A 3 -24.95 -77.10 15.30
CA PHE A 3 -25.29 -75.73 15.59
C PHE A 3 -24.52 -74.80 14.63
N PRO A 4 -25.08 -73.78 14.05
CA PRO A 4 -24.30 -72.76 13.34
C PRO A 4 -24.01 -71.56 14.24
N ASN A 5 -22.76 -71.14 14.28
CA ASN A 5 -22.28 -69.91 14.90
C ASN A 5 -22.69 -68.70 14.07
N SER A 6 -23.40 -67.76 14.68
CA SER A 6 -23.66 -66.42 14.13
C SER A 6 -22.57 -65.47 14.57
N PHE A 7 -21.76 -64.97 13.60
CA PHE A 7 -20.85 -63.84 13.82
C PHE A 7 -21.61 -62.54 13.59
N PHE A 8 -21.75 -61.72 14.62
CA PHE A 8 -22.16 -60.33 14.50
C PHE A 8 -20.92 -59.46 14.17
N THR A 9 -20.88 -58.91 12.95
CA THR A 9 -19.89 -57.93 12.58
C THR A 9 -20.45 -56.55 12.87
N ALA A 10 -19.90 -55.85 13.85
CA ALA A 10 -20.23 -54.45 14.15
C ALA A 10 -19.48 -53.56 13.16
N LEU A 11 -20.21 -52.92 12.24
CA LEU A 11 -19.68 -51.89 11.34
C LEU A 11 -19.58 -50.57 12.11
N GLY A 12 -18.37 -50.19 12.49
CA GLY A 12 -18.09 -48.85 13.04
C GLY A 12 -18.11 -47.79 11.94
N VAL A 13 -19.08 -46.93 11.95
CA VAL A 13 -19.13 -45.74 11.08
C VAL A 13 -18.18 -44.69 11.65
N LEU A 14 -17.01 -44.54 11.07
CA LEU A 14 -16.12 -43.40 11.32
C LEU A 14 -16.71 -42.16 10.59
N GLY A 15 -17.34 -41.29 11.35
CA GLY A 15 -17.78 -39.98 10.86
C GLY A 15 -16.55 -39.08 10.62
N PHE A 16 -16.18 -38.86 9.34
CA PHE A 16 -15.24 -37.80 8.97
C PHE A 16 -15.97 -36.45 9.11
N ALA A 17 -15.60 -35.68 10.13
CA ALA A 17 -15.97 -34.28 10.22
C ALA A 17 -15.19 -33.53 9.12
N THR A 18 -15.85 -33.23 8.00
CA THR A 18 -15.31 -32.32 7.00
C THR A 18 -15.28 -30.92 7.56
N VAL A 19 -14.09 -30.45 7.92
CA VAL A 19 -13.86 -29.02 8.20
C VAL A 19 -14.04 -28.29 6.87
N ALA A 20 -15.17 -27.60 6.72
CA ALA A 20 -15.40 -26.72 5.60
C ALA A 20 -14.41 -25.53 5.70
N LEU A 21 -13.37 -25.56 4.90
CA LEU A 21 -12.52 -24.38 4.68
C LEU A 21 -13.41 -23.32 4.02
N PRO A 22 -13.33 -22.04 4.46
CA PRO A 22 -14.04 -20.97 3.79
C PRO A 22 -13.54 -20.91 2.34
N GLN A 23 -14.43 -21.12 1.38
CA GLN A 23 -14.13 -20.92 -0.02
C GLN A 23 -13.85 -19.43 -0.22
N THR A 24 -12.58 -19.09 -0.41
CA THR A 24 -12.19 -17.79 -0.95
C THR A 24 -12.78 -17.71 -2.35
N GLY A 25 -13.67 -16.71 -2.57
CA GLY A 25 -14.30 -16.51 -3.88
C GLY A 25 -13.25 -16.36 -4.98
N ALA A 26 -13.60 -16.72 -6.21
CA ALA A 26 -12.71 -16.47 -7.36
C ALA A 26 -12.34 -14.97 -7.43
N PRO A 27 -11.13 -14.62 -7.91
CA PRO A 27 -10.73 -13.23 -8.04
C PRO A 27 -11.75 -12.42 -8.83
N SER A 28 -12.18 -11.28 -8.31
CA SER A 28 -13.11 -10.40 -8.99
C SER A 28 -12.45 -9.86 -10.27
N LYS A 29 -13.20 -9.85 -11.38
CA LYS A 29 -12.71 -9.25 -12.62
C LYS A 29 -12.58 -7.73 -12.41
N PRO A 30 -11.41 -7.11 -12.69
CA PRO A 30 -11.24 -5.68 -12.51
C PRO A 30 -12.17 -4.91 -13.44
N GLN A 31 -12.72 -3.79 -12.95
CA GLN A 31 -13.46 -2.84 -13.75
C GLN A 31 -12.49 -2.01 -14.58
N MET A 32 -12.78 -1.82 -15.88
CA MET A 32 -11.92 -1.06 -16.77
C MET A 32 -12.30 0.42 -16.75
N ALA A 33 -11.33 1.31 -16.90
CA ALA A 33 -11.51 2.75 -16.79
C ALA A 33 -12.63 3.29 -17.68
N GLU A 34 -12.67 2.88 -18.97
CA GLU A 34 -13.69 3.32 -19.92
C GLU A 34 -15.10 2.76 -19.67
N GLN A 35 -15.23 1.75 -18.81
CA GLN A 35 -16.55 1.21 -18.40
C GLN A 35 -17.16 2.05 -17.26
N VAL A 36 -16.31 2.72 -16.47
CA VAL A 36 -16.70 3.44 -15.26
C VAL A 36 -16.69 4.95 -15.48
N PHE A 37 -15.66 5.46 -16.13
CA PHE A 37 -15.50 6.89 -16.37
C PHE A 37 -15.96 7.28 -17.77
N LYS A 38 -16.60 8.44 -17.85
CA LYS A 38 -16.96 9.05 -19.13
C LYS A 38 -15.75 9.79 -19.73
N ASN A 39 -15.72 9.89 -21.08
CA ASN A 39 -14.73 10.68 -21.81
C ASN A 39 -13.28 10.22 -21.64
N VAL A 40 -13.04 8.92 -21.43
CA VAL A 40 -11.70 8.36 -21.44
C VAL A 40 -11.20 8.27 -22.89
N GLN A 41 -10.25 9.13 -23.27
CA GLN A 41 -9.70 9.21 -24.64
C GLN A 41 -8.35 8.51 -24.77
N VAL A 42 -7.50 8.64 -23.75
CA VAL A 42 -6.23 7.94 -23.56
C VAL A 42 -6.35 7.02 -22.34
N LEU A 43 -5.40 6.11 -22.11
CA LEU A 43 -5.42 5.19 -20.97
C LEU A 43 -6.65 4.24 -20.98
N LYS A 44 -7.09 3.84 -22.17
CA LYS A 44 -8.12 2.80 -22.33
C LYS A 44 -7.53 1.41 -22.10
N GLY A 45 -8.39 0.46 -21.69
CA GLY A 45 -7.97 -0.93 -21.48
C GLY A 45 -7.15 -1.15 -20.21
N ILE A 46 -7.19 -0.22 -19.27
CA ILE A 46 -6.54 -0.36 -17.97
C ILE A 46 -7.59 -0.42 -16.85
N PRO A 47 -7.29 -1.10 -15.74
CA PRO A 47 -8.14 -1.13 -14.55
C PRO A 47 -8.35 0.26 -13.93
N VAL A 48 -9.45 0.40 -13.18
CA VAL A 48 -9.82 1.66 -12.51
C VAL A 48 -8.74 2.13 -11.53
N ASP A 49 -8.16 1.23 -10.77
CA ASP A 49 -7.10 1.54 -9.80
C ASP A 49 -5.82 2.03 -10.50
N ASP A 50 -5.40 1.41 -11.61
CA ASP A 50 -4.28 1.90 -12.43
C ASP A 50 -4.59 3.27 -13.04
N PHE A 51 -5.83 3.51 -13.46
CA PHE A 51 -6.27 4.80 -14.01
C PHE A 51 -6.18 5.90 -12.95
N LEU A 52 -6.67 5.66 -11.74
CA LEU A 52 -6.59 6.61 -10.63
C LEU A 52 -5.15 6.82 -10.16
N GLY A 53 -4.35 5.76 -10.08
CA GLY A 53 -2.91 5.86 -9.82
C GLY A 53 -2.16 6.69 -10.87
N THR A 54 -2.58 6.60 -12.13
CA THR A 54 -2.03 7.42 -13.23
C THR A 54 -2.40 8.90 -13.06
N MET A 55 -3.60 9.24 -12.57
CA MET A 55 -3.95 10.62 -12.24
C MET A 55 -3.07 11.17 -11.11
N GLY A 56 -2.82 10.39 -10.05
CA GLY A 56 -1.87 10.75 -8.99
C GLY A 56 -0.45 10.96 -9.52
N LEU A 57 0.00 10.12 -10.47
CA LEU A 57 1.31 10.27 -11.14
C LEU A 57 1.43 11.57 -11.94
N MET A 58 0.37 11.95 -12.66
CA MET A 58 0.33 13.24 -13.35
C MET A 58 0.36 14.40 -12.36
N SER A 59 -0.47 14.36 -11.34
CA SER A 59 -0.54 15.36 -10.28
C SER A 59 0.83 15.59 -9.63
N ALA A 60 1.45 14.55 -9.11
CA ALA A 60 2.78 14.64 -8.49
C ALA A 60 3.87 15.07 -9.48
N GLY A 61 3.80 14.56 -10.73
CA GLY A 61 4.80 14.85 -11.76
C GLY A 61 4.88 16.32 -12.15
N ILE A 62 3.76 17.03 -12.13
CA ILE A 62 3.67 18.45 -12.53
C ILE A 62 3.42 19.41 -11.36
N GLY A 63 3.26 18.89 -10.13
CA GLY A 63 3.03 19.71 -8.94
C GLY A 63 1.63 20.34 -8.87
N PHE A 64 0.64 19.71 -9.50
CA PHE A 64 -0.75 20.15 -9.52
C PHE A 64 -1.61 19.31 -8.60
N ASP A 65 -2.73 19.83 -8.17
CA ASP A 65 -3.82 19.05 -7.58
C ASP A 65 -4.93 18.77 -8.62
N CYS A 66 -5.96 18.05 -8.18
CA CYS A 66 -7.06 17.67 -9.07
C CYS A 66 -7.79 18.87 -9.68
N SER A 67 -7.89 20.00 -8.95
CA SER A 67 -8.63 21.19 -9.35
C SER A 67 -7.97 21.96 -10.51
N GLU A 68 -6.67 21.77 -10.70
CA GLU A 68 -5.94 22.41 -11.80
C GLU A 68 -6.35 21.88 -13.20
N CYS A 69 -6.87 20.64 -13.25
CA CYS A 69 -7.30 20.01 -14.50
C CYS A 69 -8.80 19.71 -14.53
N HIS A 70 -9.44 19.55 -13.38
CA HIS A 70 -10.86 19.25 -13.21
C HIS A 70 -11.54 20.38 -12.46
N ASP A 71 -12.22 21.28 -13.18
CA ASP A 71 -12.88 22.42 -12.58
C ASP A 71 -13.87 21.96 -11.49
N LEU A 72 -13.87 22.65 -10.35
CA LEU A 72 -14.68 22.33 -9.17
C LEU A 72 -14.35 20.98 -8.49
N ALA A 73 -13.17 20.37 -8.76
CA ALA A 73 -12.73 19.21 -8.00
C ALA A 73 -12.73 19.51 -6.49
N GLY A 74 -13.10 18.50 -5.70
CA GLY A 74 -13.29 18.66 -4.25
C GLY A 74 -14.69 19.18 -3.86
N THR A 75 -15.58 19.44 -4.83
CA THR A 75 -16.96 19.84 -4.58
C THR A 75 -17.94 18.84 -5.18
N ALA A 76 -19.19 18.85 -4.71
CA ALA A 76 -20.26 18.02 -5.27
C ALA A 76 -20.69 18.43 -6.69
N LYS A 77 -20.18 19.54 -7.23
CA LYS A 77 -20.54 20.08 -8.56
C LYS A 77 -19.52 19.71 -9.64
N VAL A 78 -18.47 18.98 -9.33
CA VAL A 78 -17.44 18.61 -10.31
C VAL A 78 -18.03 17.73 -11.42
N ASP A 79 -17.75 18.11 -12.67
CA ASP A 79 -17.90 17.23 -13.84
C ASP A 79 -16.53 16.69 -14.25
N TRP A 80 -16.21 15.51 -13.79
CA TRP A 80 -14.95 14.83 -14.08
C TRP A 80 -14.74 14.58 -15.58
N ALA A 81 -15.80 14.52 -16.37
CA ALA A 81 -15.75 14.26 -17.81
C ALA A 81 -15.59 15.54 -18.67
N ALA A 82 -15.86 16.70 -18.11
CA ALA A 82 -15.80 17.97 -18.85
C ALA A 82 -14.40 18.24 -19.43
N ASP A 83 -14.36 18.82 -20.63
CA ASP A 83 -13.14 19.17 -21.37
C ASP A 83 -12.97 20.69 -21.56
N ASN A 84 -13.67 21.49 -20.79
CA ASN A 84 -13.56 22.95 -20.79
C ASN A 84 -12.17 23.44 -20.30
N ASN A 85 -11.46 22.64 -19.51
CA ASN A 85 -10.12 22.99 -19.06
C ASN A 85 -9.05 22.55 -20.07
N PRO A 86 -8.30 23.48 -20.67
CA PRO A 86 -7.31 23.17 -21.71
C PRO A 86 -6.15 22.30 -21.21
N LYS A 87 -5.86 22.31 -19.90
CA LYS A 87 -4.81 21.46 -19.29
C LYS A 87 -5.09 19.98 -19.51
N LYS A 88 -6.36 19.55 -19.52
CA LYS A 88 -6.73 18.15 -19.80
C LYS A 88 -6.33 17.71 -21.21
N VAL A 89 -6.53 18.58 -22.19
CA VAL A 89 -6.14 18.32 -23.58
C VAL A 89 -4.62 18.20 -23.70
N ILE A 90 -3.89 19.10 -23.02
CA ILE A 90 -2.42 19.05 -22.97
C ILE A 90 -1.95 17.75 -22.28
N ALA A 91 -2.53 17.40 -21.13
CA ALA A 91 -2.17 16.17 -20.41
C ALA A 91 -2.34 14.91 -21.27
N ARG A 92 -3.42 14.79 -22.05
CA ARG A 92 -3.62 13.67 -22.99
C ARG A 92 -2.52 13.57 -24.05
N ARG A 93 -2.06 14.72 -24.58
CA ARG A 93 -0.93 14.75 -25.52
C ARG A 93 0.37 14.29 -24.84
N MET A 94 0.60 14.74 -23.60
CA MET A 94 1.78 14.32 -22.83
C MET A 94 1.76 12.83 -22.52
N VAL A 95 0.61 12.26 -22.16
CA VAL A 95 0.45 10.80 -21.99
C VAL A 95 0.85 10.07 -23.27
N THR A 96 0.28 10.45 -24.41
CA THR A 96 0.62 9.86 -25.72
C THR A 96 2.10 10.00 -26.05
N MET A 97 2.71 11.14 -25.74
CA MET A 97 4.14 11.36 -25.95
C MET A 97 4.99 10.41 -25.08
N VAL A 98 4.69 10.29 -23.80
CA VAL A 98 5.41 9.40 -22.86
C VAL A 98 5.27 7.94 -23.30
N GLU A 99 4.08 7.49 -23.68
CA GLU A 99 3.85 6.15 -24.20
C GLU A 99 4.67 5.87 -25.47
N ASN A 100 4.68 6.82 -26.40
CA ASN A 100 5.47 6.71 -27.63
C ASN A 100 6.98 6.66 -27.37
N ILE A 101 7.50 7.49 -26.47
CA ILE A 101 8.92 7.48 -26.10
C ILE A 101 9.28 6.11 -25.51
N ASN A 102 8.52 5.62 -24.54
CA ASN A 102 8.77 4.32 -23.92
C ASN A 102 8.69 3.17 -24.92
N LYS A 103 7.70 3.19 -25.80
CA LYS A 103 7.51 2.16 -26.84
C LYS A 103 8.63 2.16 -27.86
N SER A 104 8.97 3.32 -28.41
CA SER A 104 9.89 3.44 -29.54
C SER A 104 11.36 3.31 -29.14
N ASN A 105 11.73 3.75 -27.93
CA ASN A 105 13.12 3.84 -27.53
C ASN A 105 13.52 2.82 -26.44
N PHE A 106 12.56 2.30 -25.68
CA PHE A 106 12.84 1.47 -24.50
C PHE A 106 12.09 0.11 -24.52
N GLY A 107 11.65 -0.34 -25.71
CA GLY A 107 10.95 -1.62 -25.82
C GLY A 107 9.70 -1.72 -24.93
N ASN A 108 9.02 -0.61 -24.70
CA ASN A 108 7.86 -0.46 -23.81
C ASN A 108 8.19 -0.58 -22.29
N ALA A 109 9.48 -0.61 -21.90
CA ALA A 109 9.85 -0.38 -20.51
C ALA A 109 9.48 1.05 -20.08
N LYS A 110 8.98 1.21 -18.85
CA LYS A 110 8.49 2.51 -18.35
C LYS A 110 9.66 3.35 -17.80
N MET A 111 10.60 3.69 -18.71
CA MET A 111 11.82 4.45 -18.40
C MET A 111 11.57 5.95 -18.28
N VAL A 112 10.55 6.45 -18.97
CA VAL A 112 10.17 7.87 -18.95
C VAL A 112 8.77 8.02 -18.38
N SER A 113 8.60 8.94 -17.46
CA SER A 113 7.32 9.33 -16.87
C SER A 113 7.16 10.84 -16.86
N CYS A 114 6.03 11.37 -16.38
CA CYS A 114 5.82 12.82 -16.20
C CYS A 114 6.94 13.41 -15.31
N TRP A 115 7.32 12.72 -14.25
CA TRP A 115 8.37 13.13 -13.33
C TRP A 115 9.74 13.31 -14.01
N THR A 116 10.07 12.49 -15.00
CA THR A 116 11.37 12.54 -15.70
C THR A 116 11.67 13.94 -16.25
N CYS A 117 10.65 14.63 -16.76
CA CYS A 117 10.78 15.97 -17.33
C CYS A 117 10.35 17.07 -16.35
N HIS A 118 9.23 16.87 -15.65
CA HIS A 118 8.58 17.93 -14.88
C HIS A 118 9.11 18.08 -13.46
N ARG A 119 9.46 16.97 -12.79
CA ARG A 119 10.04 16.97 -11.41
C ARG A 119 9.23 17.77 -10.40
N GLY A 120 7.89 17.66 -10.46
CA GLY A 120 6.96 18.38 -9.59
C GLY A 120 6.72 19.83 -10.00
N ARG A 121 6.95 20.21 -11.28
CA ARG A 121 6.75 21.57 -11.80
C ARG A 121 5.91 21.54 -13.05
N ASP A 122 5.07 22.57 -13.20
CA ASP A 122 4.22 22.77 -14.39
C ASP A 122 5.06 22.80 -15.68
N ILE A 123 6.15 23.57 -15.67
CA ILE A 123 7.07 23.70 -16.80
C ILE A 123 8.32 22.86 -16.52
N PRO A 124 8.71 21.94 -17.42
CA PRO A 124 9.94 21.18 -17.29
C PRO A 124 11.16 22.07 -17.16
N GLU A 125 12.10 21.67 -16.30
CA GLU A 125 13.42 22.29 -16.25
C GLU A 125 14.21 21.89 -17.50
N ASN A 126 14.70 22.87 -18.25
CA ASN A 126 15.52 22.67 -19.44
C ASN A 126 16.99 23.10 -19.26
N ALA A 127 17.34 23.54 -18.06
CA ALA A 127 18.70 23.88 -17.65
C ALA A 127 18.95 23.42 -16.22
N GLU A 128 20.16 22.95 -15.94
CA GLU A 128 20.58 22.55 -14.62
C GLU A 128 21.18 23.72 -13.85
N THR A 129 21.08 23.69 -12.53
CA THR A 129 21.74 24.64 -11.64
C THR A 129 23.01 24.01 -11.04
N LEU A 130 24.02 24.83 -10.75
CA LEU A 130 25.32 24.33 -10.28
C LEU A 130 25.23 23.62 -8.93
N ASP A 131 24.31 24.00 -8.08
CA ASP A 131 24.03 23.32 -6.82
C ASP A 131 23.49 21.90 -7.02
N LYS A 132 22.71 21.65 -8.09
CA LYS A 132 22.29 20.29 -8.47
C LYS A 132 23.43 19.50 -9.12
N VAL A 133 24.26 20.14 -9.93
CA VAL A 133 25.40 19.50 -10.61
C VAL A 133 26.45 19.04 -9.60
N TYR A 134 26.75 19.86 -8.61
CA TYR A 134 27.77 19.59 -7.58
C TYR A 134 27.20 19.07 -6.27
N GLY A 135 25.88 18.99 -6.13
CA GLY A 135 25.22 18.39 -4.98
C GLY A 135 25.27 16.86 -4.97
N PRO A 136 24.81 16.24 -3.88
CA PRO A 136 24.67 14.79 -3.86
C PRO A 136 23.68 14.35 -4.96
N GLY A 137 24.02 13.26 -5.66
CA GLY A 137 23.12 12.66 -6.63
C GLY A 137 21.80 12.25 -5.96
N PRO A 138 20.66 12.30 -6.69
CA PRO A 138 19.40 11.82 -6.14
C PRO A 138 19.48 10.31 -5.87
N ASP A 139 19.00 9.90 -4.71
CA ASP A 139 18.84 8.47 -4.41
C ASP A 139 17.79 7.87 -5.35
N SER A 140 18.18 6.82 -6.06
CA SER A 140 17.25 6.06 -6.90
C SER A 140 16.51 5.06 -6.01
N THR A 141 15.29 5.39 -5.64
CA THR A 141 14.48 4.60 -4.70
C THR A 141 13.69 3.49 -5.37
N ASP A 142 13.50 3.54 -6.68
CA ASP A 142 12.69 2.60 -7.47
C ASP A 142 13.50 1.56 -8.25
N ASP A 143 14.83 1.65 -8.19
CA ASP A 143 15.72 0.69 -8.86
C ASP A 143 15.74 -0.65 -8.13
N VAL A 144 15.85 -1.70 -8.93
CA VAL A 144 16.17 -3.03 -8.40
C VAL A 144 17.60 -3.01 -7.88
N ILE A 145 17.77 -2.99 -6.56
CA ILE A 145 19.08 -2.96 -5.93
C ILE A 145 19.88 -4.21 -6.28
N ARG A 146 21.18 -4.06 -6.36
CA ARG A 146 22.09 -5.20 -6.47
C ARG A 146 22.49 -5.67 -5.07
N GLN A 147 22.68 -6.99 -4.92
CA GLN A 147 23.25 -7.52 -3.69
C GLN A 147 24.61 -6.89 -3.44
N SER A 148 24.76 -6.18 -2.34
CA SER A 148 26.06 -5.64 -1.94
C SER A 148 26.93 -6.74 -1.35
N PRO A 149 28.16 -6.95 -1.85
CA PRO A 149 29.03 -8.07 -1.42
C PRO A 149 29.43 -8.01 0.05
N ASP A 150 29.52 -6.80 0.61
CA ASP A 150 30.00 -6.57 1.98
C ASP A 150 28.86 -6.44 3.00
N GLN A 151 27.62 -6.69 2.58
CA GLN A 151 26.47 -6.60 3.45
C GLN A 151 25.94 -7.97 3.86
N PRO A 152 25.33 -8.09 5.07
CA PRO A 152 24.73 -9.34 5.52
C PRO A 152 23.72 -9.89 4.51
N PRO A 153 23.60 -11.23 4.39
CA PRO A 153 22.57 -11.84 3.57
C PRO A 153 21.17 -11.38 4.04
N PRO A 154 20.19 -11.19 3.13
CA PRO A 154 18.84 -10.77 3.50
C PRO A 154 18.22 -11.60 4.63
N ALA A 155 18.44 -12.92 4.61
CA ALA A 155 17.92 -13.84 5.63
C ALA A 155 18.37 -13.46 7.04
N GLN A 156 19.61 -13.00 7.22
CA GLN A 156 20.15 -12.60 8.54
C GLN A 156 19.47 -11.34 9.06
N ILE A 157 19.20 -10.36 8.19
CA ILE A 157 18.50 -9.12 8.57
C ILE A 157 17.04 -9.44 8.92
N LEU A 158 16.36 -10.26 8.11
CA LEU A 158 15.00 -10.70 8.38
C LEU A 158 14.89 -11.53 9.67
N ASP A 159 15.88 -12.38 9.98
CA ASP A 159 15.94 -13.10 11.25
C ASP A 159 16.10 -12.17 12.44
N LYS A 160 16.98 -11.15 12.32
CA LYS A 160 17.13 -10.12 13.35
C LYS A 160 15.80 -9.41 13.62
N TYR A 161 15.05 -9.07 12.57
CA TYR A 161 13.72 -8.47 12.69
C TYR A 161 12.73 -9.42 13.40
N ILE A 162 12.63 -10.67 12.96
CA ILE A 162 11.76 -11.67 13.61
C ILE A 162 12.07 -11.78 15.12
N GLN A 163 13.35 -11.80 15.50
CA GLN A 163 13.75 -11.82 16.92
C GLN A 163 13.38 -10.52 17.63
N ALA A 164 13.61 -9.37 16.99
CA ALA A 164 13.33 -8.05 17.56
C ALA A 164 11.85 -7.83 17.88
N VAL A 165 10.94 -8.41 17.08
CA VAL A 165 9.49 -8.25 17.29
C VAL A 165 8.85 -9.31 18.18
N GLY A 166 9.62 -10.29 18.70
CA GLY A 166 9.09 -11.27 19.67
C GLY A 166 9.53 -12.71 19.47
N GLY A 167 10.26 -12.99 18.37
CA GLY A 167 10.77 -14.31 18.03
C GLY A 167 9.75 -15.25 17.37
N ALA A 168 10.26 -16.20 16.59
CA ALA A 168 9.45 -17.06 15.73
C ALA A 168 8.37 -17.85 16.48
N GLN A 169 8.69 -18.37 17.68
CA GLN A 169 7.74 -19.16 18.47
C GLN A 169 6.53 -18.31 18.89
N LYS A 170 6.76 -17.10 19.36
CA LYS A 170 5.69 -16.20 19.80
C LYS A 170 4.86 -15.74 18.63
N LEU A 171 5.50 -15.35 17.54
CA LEU A 171 4.83 -14.91 16.31
C LEU A 171 3.96 -16.02 15.68
N ALA A 172 4.34 -17.29 15.81
CA ALA A 172 3.54 -18.41 15.33
C ALA A 172 2.20 -18.58 16.09
N THR A 173 2.07 -18.01 17.28
CA THR A 173 0.80 -18.02 18.04
C THR A 173 -0.14 -16.89 17.68
N LEU A 174 0.30 -15.92 16.84
CA LEU A 174 -0.52 -14.78 16.42
C LEU A 174 -1.43 -15.19 15.26
N THR A 175 -2.72 -15.29 15.49
CA THR A 175 -3.73 -15.68 14.49
C THR A 175 -4.60 -14.52 14.04
N SER A 176 -4.75 -13.49 14.88
CA SER A 176 -5.52 -12.29 14.59
C SER A 176 -5.12 -11.15 15.53
N TRP A 177 -5.39 -9.92 15.10
CA TRP A 177 -5.31 -8.77 16.00
C TRP A 177 -6.23 -7.64 15.53
N ILE A 178 -6.67 -6.82 16.47
CA ILE A 178 -7.44 -5.61 16.24
C ILE A 178 -6.67 -4.43 16.84
N GLY A 179 -6.37 -3.42 16.02
CA GLY A 179 -5.81 -2.15 16.46
C GLY A 179 -6.85 -1.06 16.45
N LYS A 180 -6.94 -0.24 17.49
CA LYS A 180 -7.84 0.92 17.56
C LYS A 180 -7.05 2.18 17.85
N GLY A 181 -7.46 3.29 17.26
CA GLY A 181 -6.77 4.55 17.42
C GLY A 181 -7.42 5.69 16.66
N VAL A 182 -6.59 6.63 16.25
CA VAL A 182 -7.02 7.82 15.52
C VAL A 182 -6.13 8.06 14.31
N SER A 183 -6.72 8.53 13.22
CA SER A 183 -6.03 9.18 12.10
C SER A 183 -5.87 10.66 12.47
N VAL A 184 -4.69 11.23 12.31
CA VAL A 184 -4.39 12.63 12.66
C VAL A 184 -4.14 13.52 11.45
N GLY A 185 -4.42 13.06 10.25
CA GLY A 185 -4.34 13.82 9.02
C GLY A 185 -4.49 12.91 7.83
N PHE A 186 -5.51 13.09 7.03
CA PHE A 186 -5.84 12.23 5.91
C PHE A 186 -5.84 13.03 4.60
N GLY A 187 -5.00 12.61 3.66
CA GLY A 187 -4.98 13.15 2.31
C GLY A 187 -4.70 14.65 2.20
N GLY A 188 -4.01 15.24 3.18
CA GLY A 188 -3.77 16.69 3.20
C GLY A 188 -5.01 17.55 3.48
N LEU A 189 -6.18 16.92 3.68
CA LEU A 189 -7.45 17.61 3.90
C LEU A 189 -7.65 18.08 5.35
N GLY A 190 -6.67 17.89 6.22
CA GLY A 190 -6.78 18.17 7.65
C GLY A 190 -7.79 17.24 8.34
N GLY A 191 -7.80 17.25 9.67
CA GLY A 191 -8.69 16.42 10.46
C GLY A 191 -8.50 14.93 10.26
N GLY A 192 -8.88 14.14 11.22
CA GLY A 192 -8.79 12.70 11.17
C GLY A 192 -10.08 12.04 11.64
N GLY A 193 -10.03 10.72 11.78
CA GLY A 193 -11.17 9.93 12.22
C GLY A 193 -10.77 8.83 13.19
N ARG A 194 -11.75 8.09 13.68
CA ARG A 194 -11.49 6.88 14.44
C ARG A 194 -10.95 5.79 13.52
N VAL A 195 -9.84 5.18 13.91
CA VAL A 195 -9.22 4.10 13.14
C VAL A 195 -9.51 2.76 13.81
N THR A 196 -9.89 1.77 13.01
CA THR A 196 -9.86 0.37 13.39
C THR A 196 -9.13 -0.44 12.33
N ILE A 197 -8.10 -1.16 12.74
CA ILE A 197 -7.36 -2.11 11.90
C ILE A 197 -7.77 -3.52 12.31
N TYR A 198 -8.20 -4.32 11.35
CA TYR A 198 -8.49 -5.74 11.52
C TYR A 198 -7.47 -6.55 10.75
N SER A 199 -6.85 -7.54 11.39
CA SER A 199 -5.92 -8.45 10.71
C SER A 199 -6.15 -9.89 11.15
N LYS A 200 -6.18 -10.80 10.18
CA LYS A 200 -6.36 -12.25 10.43
C LYS A 200 -5.44 -13.05 9.51
N SER A 201 -4.71 -13.97 10.12
CA SER A 201 -3.79 -14.86 9.42
C SER A 201 -4.56 -15.79 8.45
N PRO A 202 -3.98 -16.17 7.29
CA PRO A 202 -2.60 -15.86 6.90
C PRO A 202 -2.41 -14.48 6.25
N ALA A 203 -3.45 -13.86 5.69
CA ALA A 203 -3.32 -12.61 4.93
C ALA A 203 -4.67 -11.93 4.70
N MET A 204 -5.41 -11.64 5.75
CA MET A 204 -6.61 -10.79 5.67
C MET A 204 -6.35 -9.52 6.45
N HIS A 205 -6.68 -8.37 5.87
CA HIS A 205 -6.38 -7.08 6.47
C HIS A 205 -7.41 -6.03 6.07
N THR A 206 -7.81 -5.20 7.03
CA THR A 206 -8.69 -4.05 6.76
C THR A 206 -8.28 -2.89 7.65
N GLN A 207 -8.09 -1.74 7.02
CA GLN A 207 -7.97 -0.45 7.68
C GLN A 207 -9.27 0.32 7.44
N LEU A 208 -9.96 0.65 8.51
CA LEU A 208 -11.19 1.44 8.51
C LEU A 208 -10.95 2.75 9.24
N ILE A 209 -11.28 3.88 8.62
CA ILE A 209 -11.29 5.20 9.22
C ILE A 209 -12.70 5.76 9.14
N GLU A 210 -13.27 6.09 10.29
CA GLU A 210 -14.59 6.70 10.40
C GLU A 210 -14.42 8.20 10.71
N PHE A 211 -14.70 9.05 9.74
CA PHE A 211 -14.61 10.50 9.92
C PHE A 211 -15.81 11.04 10.70
N PRO A 212 -15.67 12.18 11.39
CA PRO A 212 -16.79 12.81 12.08
C PRO A 212 -17.95 13.09 11.13
N GLN A 213 -19.17 12.78 11.54
CA GLN A 213 -20.37 13.01 10.72
C GLN A 213 -20.57 14.49 10.33
N SER A 214 -20.14 15.41 11.23
CA SER A 214 -20.15 16.85 10.97
C SER A 214 -19.35 17.29 9.76
N GLU A 215 -18.38 16.47 9.32
CA GLU A 215 -17.53 16.77 8.17
C GLU A 215 -18.10 16.22 6.85
N GLY A 216 -19.11 15.35 6.91
CA GLY A 216 -19.75 14.76 5.72
C GLY A 216 -18.87 13.84 4.87
N ARG A 217 -17.66 13.49 5.35
CA ARG A 217 -16.67 12.69 4.61
C ARG A 217 -16.99 11.18 4.60
N GLY A 218 -17.77 10.68 5.56
CA GLY A 218 -18.10 9.26 5.65
C GLY A 218 -16.96 8.39 6.18
N THR A 219 -16.53 7.41 5.41
CA THR A 219 -15.50 6.44 5.82
C THR A 219 -14.43 6.25 4.75
N SER A 220 -13.18 5.97 5.19
CA SER A 220 -12.15 5.39 4.35
C SER A 220 -11.99 3.92 4.71
N VAL A 221 -11.95 3.04 3.72
CA VAL A 221 -11.78 1.60 3.90
C VAL A 221 -10.75 1.10 2.90
N ARG A 222 -9.76 0.38 3.38
CA ARG A 222 -8.85 -0.42 2.55
C ARG A 222 -8.90 -1.84 3.08
N SER A 223 -9.49 -2.76 2.33
CA SER A 223 -9.71 -4.15 2.75
C SER A 223 -9.11 -5.16 1.78
N PHE A 224 -8.68 -6.30 2.34
CA PHE A 224 -8.19 -7.46 1.60
C PHE A 224 -8.66 -8.74 2.29
N ASP A 225 -9.37 -9.61 1.56
CA ASP A 225 -9.99 -10.84 2.09
C ASP A 225 -9.10 -12.10 1.97
N GLY A 226 -7.85 -11.92 1.53
CA GLY A 226 -6.94 -13.02 1.17
C GLY A 226 -6.83 -13.27 -0.34
N THR A 227 -7.77 -12.79 -1.12
CA THR A 227 -7.83 -12.96 -2.58
C THR A 227 -8.12 -11.64 -3.30
N ASN A 228 -9.13 -10.93 -2.85
CA ASN A 228 -9.60 -9.67 -3.42
C ASN A 228 -9.27 -8.50 -2.49
N GLY A 229 -9.03 -7.34 -3.09
CA GLY A 229 -8.81 -6.09 -2.36
C GLY A 229 -9.75 -5.00 -2.86
N TRP A 230 -10.14 -4.10 -1.97
CA TRP A 230 -11.01 -2.97 -2.26
C TRP A 230 -10.53 -1.73 -1.52
N ILE A 231 -10.87 -0.59 -2.09
CA ILE A 231 -10.63 0.70 -1.49
C ILE A 231 -11.85 1.60 -1.61
N ARG A 232 -12.13 2.34 -0.55
CA ARG A 232 -12.99 3.51 -0.49
C ARG A 232 -12.21 4.62 0.15
N THR A 233 -12.18 5.79 -0.49
CA THR A 233 -11.61 6.99 0.10
C THR A 233 -12.64 8.12 0.03
N PRO A 234 -12.72 8.98 1.04
CA PRO A 234 -13.64 10.10 1.01
C PRO A 234 -13.28 11.08 -0.09
N LEU A 235 -14.30 11.72 -0.67
CA LEU A 235 -14.16 12.78 -1.69
C LEU A 235 -13.48 12.34 -2.99
N THR A 236 -13.55 11.06 -3.34
CA THR A 236 -12.98 10.53 -4.58
C THR A 236 -13.97 10.54 -5.73
N VAL A 237 -13.43 10.30 -6.92
CA VAL A 237 -14.17 10.17 -8.18
C VAL A 237 -15.14 8.97 -8.15
N LEU A 238 -14.79 7.93 -7.39
CA LEU A 238 -15.59 6.74 -7.15
C LEU A 238 -15.73 6.49 -5.65
N ASP A 239 -16.91 6.06 -5.26
CA ASP A 239 -17.19 5.71 -3.87
C ASP A 239 -16.36 4.50 -3.42
N GLU A 240 -16.35 3.41 -4.22
CA GLU A 240 -15.47 2.27 -4.00
C GLU A 240 -15.05 1.60 -5.31
N TYR A 241 -13.93 0.92 -5.28
CA TYR A 241 -13.44 0.13 -6.40
C TYR A 241 -12.58 -1.05 -5.94
N ALA A 242 -12.52 -2.08 -6.78
CA ALA A 242 -11.64 -3.22 -6.56
C ALA A 242 -10.21 -2.91 -6.95
N LEU A 243 -9.26 -3.45 -6.20
CA LEU A 243 -7.84 -3.40 -6.52
C LEU A 243 -7.47 -4.49 -7.52
N SER A 244 -6.48 -4.23 -8.34
CA SER A 244 -5.96 -5.14 -9.34
C SER A 244 -4.43 -5.05 -9.46
N GLY A 245 -3.83 -5.88 -10.31
CA GLY A 245 -2.41 -5.78 -10.67
C GLY A 245 -1.47 -5.59 -9.47
N GLY A 246 -0.62 -4.59 -9.57
CA GLY A 246 0.38 -4.27 -8.54
C GLY A 246 -0.22 -3.75 -7.24
N GLU A 247 -1.33 -3.01 -7.29
CA GLU A 247 -2.01 -2.51 -6.08
C GLU A 247 -2.66 -3.64 -5.28
N LEU A 248 -3.24 -4.65 -5.93
CA LEU A 248 -3.75 -5.84 -5.26
C LEU A 248 -2.62 -6.63 -4.58
N GLU A 249 -1.48 -6.79 -5.26
CA GLU A 249 -0.31 -7.45 -4.67
C GLU A 249 0.29 -6.63 -3.52
N GLY A 250 0.22 -5.31 -3.60
CA GLY A 250 0.56 -4.41 -2.50
C GLY A 250 -0.34 -4.60 -1.27
N ALA A 251 -1.66 -4.68 -1.47
CA ALA A 251 -2.60 -4.97 -0.38
C ALA A 251 -2.37 -6.36 0.24
N ARG A 252 -2.01 -7.35 -0.57
CA ARG A 252 -1.59 -8.68 -0.10
C ARG A 252 -0.33 -8.62 0.75
N LEU A 253 0.68 -7.85 0.32
CA LEU A 253 1.91 -7.66 1.08
C LEU A 253 1.63 -6.99 2.43
N ASP A 254 0.85 -5.91 2.44
CA ASP A 254 0.45 -5.20 3.66
C ASP A 254 -0.26 -6.17 4.66
N ALA A 255 -1.15 -7.03 4.15
CA ALA A 255 -1.84 -8.04 4.94
C ALA A 255 -0.89 -9.11 5.53
N ARG A 256 0.14 -9.52 4.79
CA ARG A 256 1.14 -10.49 5.25
C ARG A 256 2.11 -9.90 6.27
N LEU A 257 2.53 -8.65 6.06
CA LEU A 257 3.42 -7.95 6.99
C LEU A 257 2.75 -7.67 8.35
N ALA A 258 1.41 -7.74 8.42
CA ALA A 258 0.68 -7.75 9.68
C ALA A 258 0.98 -9.00 10.56
N PHE A 259 1.66 -10.03 9.99
CA PHE A 259 2.08 -11.27 10.64
C PHE A 259 3.57 -11.54 10.36
N PRO A 260 4.48 -10.80 10.98
CA PRO A 260 5.90 -10.72 10.59
C PRO A 260 6.67 -12.03 10.68
N GLY A 261 6.14 -13.05 11.34
CA GLY A 261 6.76 -14.38 11.44
C GLY A 261 6.99 -15.08 10.09
N GLN A 262 6.28 -14.66 9.04
CA GLN A 262 6.36 -15.23 7.68
C GLN A 262 7.08 -14.33 6.67
N ILE A 263 7.65 -13.19 7.10
CA ILE A 263 8.21 -12.16 6.21
C ILE A 263 9.16 -12.70 5.16
N LYS A 264 9.93 -13.75 5.46
CA LYS A 264 10.86 -14.38 4.51
C LYS A 264 10.17 -14.99 3.27
N ASN A 265 8.89 -15.35 3.42
CA ASN A 265 8.08 -16.02 2.38
C ASN A 265 7.19 -15.03 1.61
N ASP A 266 7.15 -13.77 2.03
CA ASP A 266 6.22 -12.78 1.48
C ASP A 266 6.68 -12.26 0.12
N LEU A 267 7.98 -12.23 -0.09
CA LEU A 267 8.62 -11.83 -1.34
C LEU A 267 9.69 -12.83 -1.75
N THR A 268 10.14 -12.73 -2.99
CA THR A 268 11.22 -13.53 -3.59
C THR A 268 12.38 -12.64 -4.02
N ASN A 269 13.47 -13.25 -4.48
CA ASN A 269 14.64 -12.53 -4.99
C ASN A 269 15.17 -11.46 -4.03
N TRP A 270 15.19 -11.80 -2.75
CA TRP A 270 15.69 -10.93 -1.72
C TRP A 270 17.14 -10.49 -1.96
N ARG A 271 17.42 -9.21 -1.77
CA ARG A 271 18.75 -8.59 -1.91
C ARG A 271 18.97 -7.60 -0.80
N THR A 272 20.21 -7.48 -0.35
CA THR A 272 20.64 -6.45 0.59
C THR A 272 21.36 -5.36 -0.17
N GLY A 273 20.90 -4.13 -0.08
CA GLY A 273 21.58 -2.95 -0.59
C GLY A 273 22.59 -2.39 0.39
N ASN A 274 23.24 -1.30 0.00
CA ASN A 274 24.07 -0.55 0.94
C ASN A 274 23.22 0.05 2.05
N PRO A 275 23.74 0.10 3.30
CA PRO A 275 23.06 0.79 4.37
C PRO A 275 22.94 2.28 4.06
N THR A 276 21.88 2.89 4.55
CA THR A 276 21.63 4.32 4.38
C THR A 276 21.08 4.92 5.67
N THR A 277 20.91 6.23 5.68
CA THR A 277 20.20 6.94 6.73
C THR A 277 18.83 7.35 6.20
N ILE A 278 17.76 7.08 6.95
CA ILE A 278 16.43 7.53 6.63
C ILE A 278 15.96 8.57 7.63
N SER A 279 15.25 9.57 7.11
CA SER A 279 14.62 10.65 7.87
C SER A 279 13.12 10.63 7.69
N ASP A 280 12.41 11.41 8.48
CA ASP A 280 10.98 11.65 8.27
C ASP A 280 10.73 12.28 6.89
N LEU A 281 9.59 11.93 6.29
CA LEU A 281 9.11 12.68 5.13
C LEU A 281 8.83 14.14 5.56
N PRO A 282 9.20 15.12 4.73
CA PRO A 282 8.84 16.51 4.98
C PRO A 282 7.33 16.65 5.21
N GLY A 283 6.91 17.45 6.21
CA GLY A 283 5.50 17.74 6.47
C GLY A 283 4.80 18.39 5.25
N PRO A 284 3.45 18.30 5.12
CA PRO A 284 2.72 19.02 4.08
C PRO A 284 2.98 20.51 4.13
N ASP A 285 3.25 21.02 5.32
CA ASP A 285 3.58 22.43 5.60
C ASP A 285 5.10 22.69 5.61
N SER A 286 5.91 21.90 4.90
CA SER A 286 7.36 22.13 4.83
C SER A 286 7.70 23.53 4.29
N GLN A 287 6.80 24.14 3.52
CA GLN A 287 6.87 25.54 3.11
C GLN A 287 6.50 26.53 4.23
N THR A 288 5.81 26.10 5.28
CA THR A 288 5.34 26.93 6.40
C THR A 288 6.05 26.63 7.73
N GLY A 289 7.00 25.68 7.73
CA GLY A 289 7.74 25.30 8.93
C GLY A 289 6.95 24.51 9.98
N GLY A 290 5.81 23.95 9.60
CA GLY A 290 5.01 23.08 10.46
C GLY A 290 5.80 21.84 10.86
N LYS A 291 5.96 21.63 12.16
CA LYS A 291 6.55 20.41 12.72
C LYS A 291 5.52 19.29 12.66
N ASP A 292 5.32 18.72 11.49
CA ASP A 292 4.50 17.52 11.42
C ASP A 292 5.33 16.30 11.86
N SER A 293 5.05 15.86 13.04
CA SER A 293 5.69 14.77 13.75
C SER A 293 5.21 13.41 13.27
N GLY A 294 5.07 13.26 11.96
CA GLY A 294 4.48 12.04 11.41
C GLY A 294 5.49 11.03 10.98
N GLY A 295 6.32 10.40 11.71
CA GLY A 295 7.18 9.38 11.16
C GLY A 295 8.18 8.78 12.17
N ILE A 296 9.41 8.59 11.74
CA ILE A 296 10.50 7.91 12.44
C ILE A 296 11.01 8.75 13.62
N GLY A 297 10.86 10.08 13.55
CA GLY A 297 11.15 11.04 14.60
C GLY A 297 12.56 11.62 14.59
N LYS A 298 13.55 10.90 14.11
CA LYS A 298 14.94 11.32 13.95
C LYS A 298 15.63 10.47 12.89
N ASP A 299 16.76 10.94 12.42
CA ASP A 299 17.58 10.18 11.48
C ASP A 299 18.00 8.83 12.06
N ARG A 300 17.85 7.77 11.26
CA ARG A 300 18.16 6.40 11.66
C ARG A 300 19.02 5.71 10.59
N GLU A 301 20.10 5.09 11.03
CA GLU A 301 20.86 4.18 10.17
C GLU A 301 20.10 2.86 9.98
N VAL A 302 19.96 2.43 8.74
CA VAL A 302 19.16 1.25 8.37
C VAL A 302 19.90 0.30 7.46
N ASN A 303 19.59 -0.99 7.60
CA ASN A 303 19.87 -1.99 6.57
C ASN A 303 18.74 -1.96 5.55
N VAL A 304 19.09 -2.01 4.28
CA VAL A 304 18.15 -1.96 3.15
C VAL A 304 17.99 -3.36 2.56
N VAL A 305 16.77 -3.89 2.57
CA VAL A 305 16.47 -5.20 1.98
C VAL A 305 15.34 -5.02 0.98
N GLN A 306 15.54 -5.52 -0.24
CA GLN A 306 14.53 -5.45 -1.29
C GLN A 306 14.12 -6.84 -1.75
N GLY A 307 12.85 -7.02 -1.99
CA GLY A 307 12.29 -8.23 -2.55
C GLY A 307 11.33 -7.96 -3.71
N SER A 308 11.00 -8.99 -4.47
CA SER A 308 10.08 -8.93 -5.62
C SER A 308 8.85 -9.80 -5.34
N GLY A 309 7.69 -9.28 -5.67
CA GLY A 309 6.41 -9.97 -5.64
C GLY A 309 5.85 -10.24 -7.04
N PRO A 310 4.66 -10.85 -7.11
CA PRO A 310 3.94 -11.05 -8.36
C PRO A 310 3.58 -9.72 -9.05
N LYS A 311 3.23 -9.80 -10.34
CA LYS A 311 2.77 -8.64 -11.14
C LYS A 311 3.73 -7.45 -11.17
N GLY A 312 5.04 -7.70 -10.99
CA GLY A 312 6.07 -6.66 -11.01
C GLY A 312 6.15 -5.83 -9.73
N LEU A 313 5.53 -6.27 -8.63
CA LEU A 313 5.69 -5.64 -7.33
C LEU A 313 7.16 -5.69 -6.91
N VAL A 314 7.70 -4.55 -6.54
CA VAL A 314 9.01 -4.40 -5.89
C VAL A 314 8.79 -3.71 -4.57
N ALA A 315 9.36 -4.25 -3.50
CA ALA A 315 9.25 -3.66 -2.17
C ALA A 315 10.61 -3.59 -1.50
N THR A 316 10.94 -2.41 -0.99
CA THR A 316 12.18 -2.13 -0.23
C THR A 316 11.82 -1.89 1.22
N LEU A 317 12.47 -2.63 2.11
CA LEU A 317 12.26 -2.60 3.54
C LEU A 317 13.52 -2.05 4.21
N TYR A 318 13.33 -1.15 5.15
CA TYR A 318 14.38 -0.45 5.87
C TYR A 318 14.35 -0.85 7.34
N PHE A 319 15.34 -1.65 7.75
CA PHE A 319 15.44 -2.16 9.11
C PHE A 319 16.47 -1.38 9.90
N ASP A 320 16.07 -0.87 11.04
CA ASP A 320 16.98 -0.17 11.96
C ASP A 320 18.19 -1.02 12.31
N LYS A 321 19.39 -0.48 12.16
CA LYS A 321 20.63 -1.23 12.41
C LYS A 321 20.78 -1.64 13.86
N GLU A 322 20.35 -0.81 14.79
CA GLU A 322 20.50 -1.04 16.21
C GLU A 322 19.46 -2.05 16.71
N SER A 323 18.17 -1.71 16.61
CA SER A 323 17.07 -2.49 17.15
C SER A 323 16.65 -3.68 16.28
N GLY A 324 16.93 -3.66 14.99
CA GLY A 324 16.44 -4.63 14.01
C GLY A 324 14.96 -4.46 13.61
N LEU A 325 14.29 -3.42 14.10
CA LEU A 325 12.88 -3.17 13.80
C LEU A 325 12.71 -2.62 12.38
N LEU A 326 11.60 -2.97 11.72
CA LEU A 326 11.20 -2.39 10.43
C LEU A 326 10.76 -0.94 10.67
N LEU A 327 11.40 0.03 10.02
CA LEU A 327 11.06 1.44 10.14
C LEU A 327 10.32 1.99 8.92
N ARG A 328 10.61 1.44 7.74
CA ARG A 328 9.99 1.90 6.49
C ARG A 328 9.81 0.76 5.51
N LEU A 329 8.68 0.74 4.83
CA LEU A 329 8.41 -0.01 3.63
C LEU A 329 8.15 0.97 2.49
N VAL A 330 8.80 0.78 1.35
CA VAL A 330 8.44 1.48 0.10
C VAL A 330 8.18 0.43 -0.96
N ARG A 331 7.02 0.48 -1.60
CA ARG A 331 6.65 -0.42 -2.68
C ARG A 331 6.21 0.35 -3.92
N TRP A 332 6.37 -0.24 -5.08
CA TRP A 332 5.99 0.34 -6.36
C TRP A 332 5.07 -0.58 -7.11
N SER A 333 4.01 0.00 -7.66
CA SER A 333 3.15 -0.62 -8.66
C SER A 333 3.31 0.07 -10.01
N ALA A 334 3.20 -0.71 -11.10
CA ALA A 334 3.38 -0.20 -12.45
C ALA A 334 2.05 0.33 -13.00
N THR A 335 2.11 1.49 -13.67
CA THR A 335 1.03 2.04 -14.49
C THR A 335 1.49 2.17 -15.94
N PRO A 336 0.61 2.53 -16.89
CA PRO A 336 1.00 2.75 -18.29
C PRO A 336 2.11 3.78 -18.49
N ILE A 337 2.19 4.79 -17.63
CA ILE A 337 3.10 5.94 -17.80
C ILE A 337 4.11 6.13 -16.66
N GLY A 338 4.30 5.13 -15.81
CA GLY A 338 5.28 5.20 -14.72
C GLY A 338 5.00 4.23 -13.60
N LYS A 339 5.67 4.43 -12.47
CA LYS A 339 5.49 3.65 -11.25
C LYS A 339 4.90 4.50 -10.14
N VAL A 340 3.95 3.98 -9.41
CA VAL A 340 3.31 4.62 -8.25
C VAL A 340 3.98 4.10 -6.98
N PRO A 341 4.65 4.96 -6.20
CA PRO A 341 5.16 4.59 -4.89
C PRO A 341 4.05 4.64 -3.83
N VAL A 342 4.14 3.70 -2.89
CA VAL A 342 3.45 3.75 -1.61
C VAL A 342 4.49 3.53 -0.53
N GLN A 343 4.53 4.41 0.46
CA GLN A 343 5.43 4.30 1.61
C GLN A 343 4.63 4.14 2.89
N VAL A 344 5.13 3.27 3.77
CA VAL A 344 4.63 3.14 5.14
C VAL A 344 5.81 3.26 6.10
N ASP A 345 5.76 4.23 7.00
CA ASP A 345 6.70 4.35 8.11
C ASP A 345 6.09 3.78 9.39
N TYR A 346 6.89 3.07 10.15
CA TYR A 346 6.52 2.37 11.37
C TYR A 346 7.31 2.92 12.56
N ALA A 347 6.61 3.39 13.58
CA ALA A 347 7.24 3.97 14.77
C ALA A 347 6.49 3.63 16.06
N ASP A 348 7.02 4.07 17.20
CA ASP A 348 6.41 3.88 18.52
C ASP A 348 6.11 2.40 18.81
N TYR A 349 7.13 1.54 18.62
CA TYR A 349 6.99 0.10 18.89
C TYR A 349 6.82 -0.15 20.39
N LYS A 350 5.72 -0.84 20.75
CA LYS A 350 5.41 -1.25 22.12
C LYS A 350 5.18 -2.74 22.22
N ASP A 351 5.49 -3.31 23.35
CA ASP A 351 5.19 -4.73 23.66
C ASP A 351 3.69 -4.91 23.92
N VAL A 352 3.10 -5.85 23.20
CA VAL A 352 1.73 -6.29 23.39
C VAL A 352 1.76 -7.82 23.52
N GLY A 353 1.71 -8.30 24.74
CA GLY A 353 1.72 -9.73 25.01
C GLY A 353 2.99 -10.47 24.53
N GLY A 354 4.14 -9.83 24.54
CA GLY A 354 5.43 -10.36 24.10
C GLY A 354 5.70 -10.23 22.59
N ILE A 355 4.87 -9.48 21.87
CA ILE A 355 5.09 -9.12 20.47
C ILE A 355 5.16 -7.58 20.37
N LYS A 356 6.17 -7.06 19.69
CA LYS A 356 6.30 -5.62 19.47
C LYS A 356 5.50 -5.21 18.25
N PHE A 357 4.54 -4.30 18.43
CA PHE A 357 3.74 -3.69 17.39
C PHE A 357 4.07 -2.20 17.25
N PRO A 358 4.11 -1.66 16.03
CA PRO A 358 4.17 -0.23 15.82
C PRO A 358 2.83 0.39 16.25
N HIS A 359 2.87 1.43 17.08
CA HIS A 359 1.69 2.19 17.49
C HIS A 359 1.52 3.47 16.68
N LYS A 360 2.52 3.83 15.88
CA LYS A 360 2.45 4.95 14.96
C LYS A 360 2.76 4.47 13.55
N LEU A 361 1.88 4.80 12.61
CA LEU A 361 1.97 4.44 11.20
C LEU A 361 1.80 5.72 10.38
N LEU A 362 2.68 5.95 9.40
CA LEU A 362 2.51 7.01 8.42
C LEU A 362 2.41 6.37 7.04
N PHE A 363 1.25 6.44 6.44
CA PHE A 363 1.04 6.05 5.05
C PHE A 363 1.23 7.28 4.15
N ALA A 364 2.00 7.13 3.09
CA ALA A 364 2.20 8.18 2.10
C ALA A 364 2.06 7.62 0.69
N TRP A 365 1.39 8.35 -0.18
CA TRP A 365 1.22 8.09 -1.59
C TRP A 365 1.37 9.40 -2.37
N LEU A 366 1.25 9.38 -3.69
CA LEU A 366 1.66 10.51 -4.54
C LEU A 366 0.96 11.83 -4.23
N ASP A 367 -0.32 11.80 -3.87
CA ASP A 367 -1.17 12.97 -3.67
C ASP A 367 -1.73 13.09 -2.24
N GLY A 368 -1.18 12.33 -1.30
CA GLY A 368 -1.63 12.42 0.08
C GLY A 368 -0.85 11.57 1.07
N ARG A 369 -1.23 11.71 2.33
CA ARG A 369 -0.72 10.90 3.43
C ARG A 369 -1.73 10.81 4.56
N ASP A 370 -1.57 9.80 5.40
CA ASP A 370 -2.35 9.59 6.62
C ASP A 370 -1.42 9.16 7.75
N SER A 371 -1.54 9.80 8.89
CA SER A 371 -0.81 9.45 10.10
C SER A 371 -1.78 8.83 11.10
N ILE A 372 -1.50 7.59 11.51
CA ILE A 372 -2.32 6.83 12.44
C ILE A 372 -1.57 6.65 13.75
N GLN A 373 -2.26 6.93 14.87
CA GLN A 373 -1.81 6.61 16.21
C GLN A 373 -2.72 5.53 16.79
N LEU A 374 -2.19 4.32 17.03
CA LEU A 374 -2.90 3.24 17.70
C LEU A 374 -2.76 3.38 19.22
N ASN A 375 -3.90 3.32 19.92
CA ASN A 375 -3.97 3.42 21.39
C ASN A 375 -4.14 2.05 22.03
N GLU A 376 -4.75 1.11 21.31
CA GLU A 376 -5.08 -0.23 21.80
C GLU A 376 -4.79 -1.27 20.71
N ILE A 377 -4.19 -2.39 21.09
CA ILE A 377 -4.04 -3.59 20.24
C ILE A 377 -4.47 -4.81 21.02
N GLN A 378 -5.41 -5.57 20.48
CA GLN A 378 -5.93 -6.83 21.03
C GLN A 378 -5.48 -7.99 20.16
N LEU A 379 -4.89 -9.04 20.77
CA LEU A 379 -4.36 -10.21 20.07
C LEU A 379 -5.30 -11.40 20.16
N ASN A 380 -5.30 -12.23 19.11
CA ASN A 380 -5.99 -13.52 19.06
C ASN A 380 -7.50 -13.43 19.37
N VAL A 381 -8.13 -12.33 18.94
CA VAL A 381 -9.56 -12.12 19.10
C VAL A 381 -10.33 -12.62 17.88
N PRO A 382 -11.55 -13.15 18.05
CA PRO A 382 -12.41 -13.51 16.93
C PRO A 382 -12.74 -12.25 16.10
N ILE A 383 -12.61 -12.35 14.78
CA ILE A 383 -12.97 -11.28 13.84
C ILE A 383 -13.96 -11.84 12.82
N ASP A 384 -15.11 -11.18 12.70
CA ASP A 384 -16.11 -11.52 11.70
C ASP A 384 -15.52 -11.40 10.28
N PRO A 385 -15.61 -12.44 9.44
CA PRO A 385 -15.10 -12.41 8.07
C PRO A 385 -15.64 -11.23 7.23
N VAL A 386 -16.82 -10.72 7.53
CA VAL A 386 -17.40 -9.56 6.85
C VAL A 386 -16.51 -8.32 6.94
N LYS A 387 -15.69 -8.21 8.00
CA LYS A 387 -14.74 -7.11 8.19
C LYS A 387 -13.60 -7.06 7.16
N PHE A 388 -13.45 -8.10 6.36
CA PHE A 388 -12.45 -8.16 5.27
C PHE A 388 -13.09 -8.08 3.88
N SER A 389 -14.38 -7.84 3.79
CA SER A 389 -15.14 -7.76 2.53
C SER A 389 -15.03 -6.38 1.86
N SER A 390 -15.84 -6.15 0.81
CA SER A 390 -15.97 -4.83 0.17
C SER A 390 -16.40 -3.76 1.18
N PRO A 391 -16.06 -2.49 0.94
CA PRO A 391 -16.33 -1.38 1.86
C PRO A 391 -17.79 -1.26 2.31
N ASP A 392 -18.77 -1.46 1.43
CA ASP A 392 -20.18 -1.46 1.80
C ASP A 392 -20.50 -2.50 2.86
N LYS A 393 -20.03 -3.73 2.69
CA LYS A 393 -20.23 -4.81 3.67
C LYS A 393 -19.51 -4.55 4.99
N VAL A 394 -18.27 -4.02 4.92
CA VAL A 394 -17.47 -3.66 6.10
C VAL A 394 -18.19 -2.62 6.96
N THR A 395 -18.83 -1.64 6.32
CA THR A 395 -19.53 -0.52 6.98
C THR A 395 -20.99 -0.81 7.29
N GLY A 396 -21.56 -1.89 6.77
CA GLY A 396 -22.96 -2.28 6.98
C GLY A 396 -23.95 -1.43 6.19
N LYS A 397 -23.55 -0.97 5.03
CA LYS A 397 -24.39 -0.25 4.06
C LYS A 397 -24.92 -1.20 3.00
#